data_050fb7b7a99bf85971c3461bbfcfd6f7
#
_entry.id   050fb7b7a99bf85971c3461bbfcfd6f7
#
_cell.length_a   1.000
_cell.length_b   1.000
_cell.length_c   1.000
_cell.angle_alpha   90.00
_cell.angle_beta   90.00
_cell.angle_gamma   90.00
#
_symmetry.space_group_name_H-M   'P 1'
#
loop_
_entity.id
_entity.type
_entity.pdbx_description
1 polymer ?
#
loop_
_entity_poly.entity_id
_entity_poly.type
_entity_poly.pdbx_seq_one_letter_code
_entity_poly.pdbx_strand_id
1 'polypeptide(L)'
;IKKRAVQNSDIENINKALKNGWLITFPQGTTTEWAPVRKGTAHIIKEQKPIVVPIVINGFRKSFDKTGLKVLNKNVDLKMTIKNPLKIDYNKESLEEITNKVALAIEQHESFK
;
A
#
# COMPACT_ATOMS: atom_id res chain seq x y z
N ILE A 1 -15.01 -13.61 -6.41
CA ILE A 1 -13.80 -14.20 -5.78
C ILE A 1 -13.89 -14.05 -4.28
N LYS A 2 -13.87 -15.16 -3.58
CA LYS A 2 -13.83 -15.15 -2.12
C LYS A 2 -12.49 -14.58 -1.64
N LYS A 3 -12.53 -13.57 -0.78
CA LYS A 3 -11.32 -13.11 -0.10
C LYS A 3 -10.91 -14.16 0.93
N ARG A 4 -9.67 -14.63 0.81
CA ARG A 4 -9.10 -15.56 1.78
C ARG A 4 -8.70 -14.80 3.05
N ALA A 5 -9.03 -15.35 4.21
CA ALA A 5 -8.54 -14.80 5.47
C ALA A 5 -7.02 -14.97 5.56
N VAL A 6 -6.34 -13.98 6.17
CA VAL A 6 -4.90 -14.04 6.41
C VAL A 6 -4.61 -15.16 7.41
N GLN A 7 -3.70 -16.07 7.05
CA GLN A 7 -3.30 -17.19 7.88
C GLN A 7 -1.91 -16.95 8.48
N ASN A 8 -1.57 -17.69 9.53
CA ASN A 8 -0.25 -17.61 10.17
C ASN A 8 0.88 -17.91 9.18
N SER A 9 0.67 -18.84 8.23
CA SER A 9 1.63 -19.14 7.19
C SER A 9 1.92 -17.95 6.27
N ASP A 10 0.91 -17.12 6.01
CA ASP A 10 1.09 -15.90 5.20
C ASP A 10 1.97 -14.90 5.93
N ILE A 11 1.77 -14.74 7.23
CA ILE A 11 2.60 -13.86 8.08
C ILE A 11 4.04 -14.35 8.13
N GLU A 12 4.27 -15.64 8.30
CA GLU A 12 5.61 -16.23 8.28
C GLU A 12 6.33 -16.00 6.95
N ASN A 13 5.63 -16.16 5.83
CA ASN A 13 6.19 -15.91 4.51
C ASN A 13 6.56 -14.44 4.31
N ILE A 14 5.74 -13.52 4.79
CA ILE A 14 6.03 -12.08 4.76
C ILE A 14 7.27 -11.78 5.60
N ASN A 15 7.35 -12.35 6.80
CA ASN A 15 8.50 -12.15 7.70
C ASN A 15 9.80 -12.65 7.06
N LYS A 16 9.77 -13.80 6.40
CA LYS A 16 10.92 -14.33 5.66
C LYS A 16 11.34 -13.42 4.52
N ALA A 17 10.38 -12.91 3.77
CA ALA A 17 10.65 -12.01 2.65
C ALA A 17 11.31 -10.71 3.14
N LEU A 18 10.85 -10.14 4.25
CA LEU A 18 11.42 -8.94 4.84
C LEU A 18 12.83 -9.14 5.37
N LYS A 19 13.16 -10.33 5.90
CA LYS A 19 14.51 -10.65 6.37
C LYS A 19 15.51 -10.78 5.22
N ASN A 20 15.05 -11.25 4.07
CA ASN A 20 15.93 -11.61 2.95
C ASN A 20 15.97 -10.55 1.85
N GLY A 21 15.15 -9.50 1.93
CA GLY A 21 15.12 -8.49 0.88
C GLY A 21 13.92 -7.58 0.95
N TRP A 22 13.37 -7.27 -0.20
CA TRP A 22 12.30 -6.30 -0.38
C TRP A 22 10.94 -6.97 -0.50
N LEU A 23 9.94 -6.34 0.03
CA LEU A 23 8.55 -6.76 -0.12
C LEU A 23 7.74 -5.60 -0.71
N ILE A 24 7.02 -5.89 -1.79
CA ILE A 24 6.08 -4.94 -2.38
C ILE A 24 4.68 -5.32 -1.89
N THR A 25 3.93 -4.35 -1.40
CA THR A 25 2.56 -4.56 -0.96
C THR A 25 1.63 -3.47 -1.46
N PHE A 26 0.36 -3.84 -1.61
CA PHE A 26 -0.72 -2.94 -1.94
C PHE A 26 -1.59 -2.76 -0.70
N PRO A 27 -1.34 -1.74 0.11
CA PRO A 27 -1.86 -1.68 1.49
C PRO A 27 -3.38 -1.56 1.60
N GLN A 28 -4.05 -1.11 0.55
CA GLN A 28 -5.51 -1.04 0.51
C GLN A 28 -6.14 -2.39 0.16
N GLY A 29 -5.40 -3.28 -0.49
CA GLY A 29 -5.88 -4.60 -0.92
C GLY A 29 -6.99 -4.55 -1.97
N THR A 30 -7.16 -3.43 -2.64
CA THR A 30 -8.18 -3.20 -3.66
C THR A 30 -7.73 -2.10 -4.62
N THR A 31 -8.35 -2.04 -5.79
CA THR A 31 -8.15 -0.96 -6.77
C THR A 31 -9.15 0.20 -6.58
N THR A 32 -10.05 0.09 -5.61
CA THR A 32 -11.01 1.15 -5.31
C THR A 32 -10.29 2.37 -4.73
N GLU A 33 -10.51 3.53 -5.33
CA GLU A 33 -9.93 4.78 -4.84
C GLU A 33 -10.43 5.09 -3.43
N TRP A 34 -9.54 5.66 -2.64
CA TRP A 34 -9.84 6.13 -1.28
C TRP A 34 -10.24 5.02 -0.30
N ALA A 35 -10.06 3.76 -0.67
CA ALA A 35 -10.28 2.66 0.25
C ALA A 35 -9.29 2.76 1.42
N PRO A 36 -9.73 2.43 2.65
CA PRO A 36 -8.84 2.51 3.81
C PRO A 36 -7.68 1.52 3.70
N VAL A 37 -6.54 1.90 4.25
CA VAL A 37 -5.41 1.00 4.41
C VAL A 37 -5.79 -0.10 5.41
N ARG A 38 -5.49 -1.34 5.08
CA ARG A 38 -5.83 -2.49 5.91
C ARG A 38 -5.00 -2.52 7.20
N LYS A 39 -5.65 -2.89 8.29
CA LYS A 39 -4.98 -3.03 9.60
C LYS A 39 -3.85 -4.04 9.59
N GLY A 40 -3.95 -5.11 8.79
CA GLY A 40 -2.89 -6.11 8.63
C GLY A 40 -1.57 -5.51 8.17
N THR A 41 -1.61 -4.51 7.28
CA THR A 41 -0.42 -3.78 6.86
C THR A 41 0.23 -3.06 8.03
N ALA A 42 -0.57 -2.38 8.86
CA ALA A 42 -0.05 -1.69 10.04
C ALA A 42 0.53 -2.65 11.08
N HIS A 43 -0.08 -3.82 11.27
CA HIS A 43 0.46 -4.86 12.14
C HIS A 43 1.84 -5.32 11.70
N ILE A 44 2.02 -5.60 10.42
CA ILE A 44 3.29 -6.03 9.86
C ILE A 44 4.35 -4.94 10.06
N ILE A 45 4.01 -3.70 9.77
CA ILE A 45 4.91 -2.56 9.95
C ILE A 45 5.33 -2.42 11.40
N LYS A 46 4.37 -2.50 12.32
CA LYS A 46 4.65 -2.31 13.75
C LYS A 46 5.49 -3.46 14.32
N GLU A 47 5.22 -4.70 13.94
CA GLU A 47 5.92 -5.88 14.46
C GLU A 47 7.31 -6.05 13.85
N GLN A 48 7.43 -5.90 12.54
CA GLN A 48 8.68 -6.15 11.81
C GLN A 48 9.59 -4.92 11.72
N LYS A 49 9.06 -3.75 11.97
CA LYS A 49 9.81 -2.47 11.95
C LYS A 49 10.62 -2.27 10.65
N PRO A 50 10.01 -2.53 9.48
CA PRO A 50 10.73 -2.38 8.22
C PRO A 50 10.89 -0.90 7.85
N ILE A 51 11.80 -0.65 6.91
CA ILE A 51 11.84 0.65 6.23
C ILE A 51 10.70 0.68 5.22
N VAL A 52 9.78 1.63 5.36
CA VAL A 52 8.61 1.76 4.50
C VAL A 52 8.84 2.87 3.48
N VAL A 53 8.85 2.50 2.21
CA VAL A 53 9.04 3.43 1.09
C VAL A 53 7.72 3.55 0.33
N PRO A 54 7.05 4.72 0.37
CA PRO A 54 5.81 4.91 -0.36
C PRO A 54 6.07 5.10 -1.85
N ILE A 55 5.23 4.49 -2.68
CA ILE A 55 5.26 4.65 -4.13
C ILE A 55 3.86 5.07 -4.57
N VAL A 56 3.78 6.20 -5.28
CA VAL A 56 2.53 6.72 -5.82
C VAL A 56 2.51 6.50 -7.33
N ILE A 57 1.43 5.90 -7.82
CA ILE A 57 1.23 5.67 -9.26
C ILE A 57 0.02 6.49 -9.69
N ASN A 58 0.24 7.41 -10.61
CA ASN A 58 -0.79 8.30 -11.15
C ASN A 58 -1.05 8.05 -12.63
N GLY A 59 -2.29 8.28 -13.04
CA GLY A 59 -2.69 8.21 -14.44
C GLY A 59 -3.20 6.85 -14.89
N PHE A 60 -3.04 5.80 -14.11
CA PHE A 60 -3.43 4.44 -14.50
C PHE A 60 -4.94 4.32 -14.75
N ARG A 61 -5.77 4.84 -13.85
CA ARG A 61 -7.24 4.78 -14.00
C ARG A 61 -7.76 5.56 -15.19
N LYS A 62 -7.10 6.67 -15.52
CA LYS A 62 -7.47 7.49 -16.68
C LYS A 62 -7.02 6.85 -17.98
N SER A 63 -5.98 6.02 -17.94
CA SER A 63 -5.41 5.37 -19.13
C SER A 63 -6.02 4.01 -19.42
N PHE A 64 -6.42 3.26 -18.38
CA PHE A 64 -6.90 1.89 -18.51
C PHE A 64 -8.24 1.70 -17.80
N ASP A 65 -8.99 0.66 -18.23
CA ASP A 65 -10.21 0.26 -17.53
C ASP A 65 -9.87 -0.46 -16.21
N LYS A 66 -10.90 -0.86 -15.46
CA LYS A 66 -10.73 -1.55 -14.16
C LYS A 66 -9.89 -2.83 -14.24
N THR A 67 -9.94 -3.53 -15.37
CA THR A 67 -9.22 -4.79 -15.55
C THR A 67 -7.78 -4.57 -16.00
N GLY A 68 -7.45 -3.36 -16.45
CA GLY A 68 -6.15 -3.05 -17.04
C GLY A 68 -5.97 -3.58 -18.45
N LEU A 69 -7.03 -4.16 -19.06
CA LEU A 69 -6.98 -4.80 -20.37
C LEU A 69 -7.30 -3.87 -21.54
N LYS A 70 -8.03 -2.76 -21.26
CA LYS A 70 -8.39 -1.78 -22.30
C LYS A 70 -7.74 -0.45 -22.03
N VAL A 71 -7.17 0.14 -23.06
CA VAL A 71 -6.65 1.51 -23.02
C VAL A 71 -7.81 2.48 -23.22
N LEU A 72 -8.13 3.28 -22.21
CA LEU A 72 -9.20 4.28 -22.27
C LEU A 72 -8.72 5.59 -22.88
N ASN A 73 -7.51 6.00 -22.54
CA ASN A 73 -6.92 7.25 -23.04
C ASN A 73 -5.41 7.09 -23.20
N LYS A 74 -4.92 7.22 -24.42
CA LYS A 74 -3.49 7.11 -24.74
C LYS A 74 -2.69 8.37 -24.40
N ASN A 75 -3.38 9.50 -24.21
CA ASN A 75 -2.73 10.80 -23.98
C ASN A 75 -2.50 11.12 -22.50
N VAL A 76 -2.83 10.19 -21.60
CA VAL A 76 -2.60 10.36 -20.17
C VAL A 76 -1.21 9.87 -19.82
N ASP A 77 -0.42 10.70 -19.18
CA ASP A 77 0.90 10.33 -18.68
C ASP A 77 0.78 9.43 -17.46
N LEU A 78 1.43 8.27 -17.52
CA LEU A 78 1.60 7.40 -16.35
C LEU A 78 2.80 7.91 -15.57
N LYS A 79 2.58 8.22 -14.29
CA LYS A 79 3.64 8.73 -13.43
C LYS A 79 3.79 7.85 -12.21
N MET A 80 5.02 7.45 -11.92
CA MET A 80 5.37 6.75 -10.70
C MET A 80 6.31 7.63 -9.88
N THR A 81 5.94 7.89 -8.63
CA THR A 81 6.75 8.69 -7.71
C THR A 81 7.17 7.82 -6.54
N ILE A 82 8.47 7.68 -6.34
CA ILE A 82 9.04 7.01 -5.18
C ILE A 82 9.39 8.10 -4.16
N LYS A 83 8.71 8.04 -3.01
CA LYS A 83 8.91 9.03 -1.95
C LYS A 83 9.99 8.60 -0.96
N ASN A 84 10.40 9.51 -0.10
CA ASN A 84 11.33 9.21 0.97
C ASN A 84 10.72 8.21 1.96
N PRO A 85 11.54 7.39 2.64
CA PRO A 85 11.05 6.47 3.67
C PRO A 85 10.24 7.19 4.72
N LEU A 86 9.15 6.55 5.18
CA LEU A 86 8.30 7.08 6.23
C LEU A 86 9.03 7.09 7.58
N LYS A 87 8.84 8.19 8.31
CA LYS A 87 9.30 8.28 9.70
C LYS A 87 8.19 7.74 10.61
N ILE A 88 8.38 6.53 11.12
CA ILE A 88 7.42 5.86 12.00
C ILE A 88 8.09 5.55 13.31
N ASP A 89 7.45 5.93 14.42
CA ASP A 89 7.84 5.45 15.74
C ASP A 89 7.10 4.13 16.02
N TYR A 90 7.75 3.03 15.71
CA TYR A 90 7.13 1.70 15.77
C TYR A 90 6.64 1.32 17.18
N ASN A 91 7.20 1.92 18.21
CA ASN A 91 6.86 1.60 19.59
C ASN A 91 5.72 2.47 20.13
N LYS A 92 5.61 3.71 19.67
CA LYS A 92 4.66 4.70 20.20
C LYS A 92 3.41 4.87 19.34
N GLU A 93 3.53 4.72 18.02
CA GLU A 93 2.42 4.94 17.12
C GLU A 93 1.43 3.78 17.17
N SER A 94 0.13 4.11 17.22
CA SER A 94 -0.94 3.13 17.14
C SER A 94 -1.08 2.59 15.71
N LEU A 95 -1.83 1.49 15.56
CA LEU A 95 -2.13 0.94 14.24
C LEU A 95 -2.86 1.97 13.37
N GLU A 96 -3.79 2.72 13.96
CA GLU A 96 -4.54 3.77 13.26
C GLU A 96 -3.63 4.89 12.77
N GLU A 97 -2.69 5.34 13.60
CA GLU A 97 -1.71 6.35 13.20
C GLU A 97 -0.83 5.87 12.05
N ILE A 98 -0.41 4.61 12.08
CA ILE A 98 0.39 4.00 11.00
C ILE A 98 -0.44 3.91 9.71
N THR A 99 -1.69 3.45 9.78
CA THR A 99 -2.56 3.39 8.59
C THR A 99 -2.80 4.77 8.00
N ASN A 100 -2.99 5.79 8.82
CA ASN A 100 -3.14 7.17 8.36
C ASN A 100 -1.87 7.68 7.66
N LYS A 101 -0.71 7.43 8.24
CA LYS A 101 0.58 7.82 7.62
C LYS A 101 0.77 7.17 6.26
N VAL A 102 0.48 5.88 6.15
CA VAL A 102 0.57 5.15 4.89
C VAL A 102 -0.41 5.73 3.86
N ALA A 103 -1.66 5.92 4.25
CA ALA A 103 -2.69 6.48 3.36
C ALA A 103 -2.30 7.87 2.83
N LEU A 104 -1.81 8.74 3.70
CA LEU A 104 -1.33 10.07 3.31
C LEU A 104 -0.13 9.99 2.36
N ALA A 105 0.81 9.10 2.65
CA ALA A 105 2.04 8.97 1.86
C ALA A 105 1.78 8.45 0.44
N ILE A 106 0.84 7.52 0.27
CA ILE A 106 0.45 7.00 -1.04
C ILE A 106 -0.63 7.84 -1.72
N GLU A 107 -1.03 8.97 -1.12
CA GLU A 107 -2.03 9.91 -1.63
C GLU A 107 -3.41 9.27 -1.85
N GLN A 108 -3.78 8.36 -0.96
CA GLN A 108 -5.08 7.68 -0.95
C GLN A 108 -5.91 8.01 0.30
N HIS A 109 -5.45 8.94 1.11
CA HIS A 109 -6.26 9.48 2.20
C HIS A 109 -7.38 10.35 1.65
N GLU A 110 -8.54 10.35 2.30
CA GLU A 110 -9.70 11.14 1.85
C GLU A 110 -9.41 12.63 1.71
N SER A 111 -8.39 13.16 2.38
CA SER A 111 -7.95 14.55 2.23
C SER A 111 -7.43 14.88 0.82
N PHE A 112 -7.08 13.88 0.02
CA PHE A 112 -6.67 14.03 -1.38
C PHE A 112 -7.85 13.93 -2.36
N LYS A 113 -9.02 13.60 -1.84
CA LYS A 113 -10.22 13.35 -2.62
C LYS A 113 -10.75 14.59 -3.33
#